data_9cb00225a24091fc8698146b7ddfc198
#
_entry.id   9cb00225a24091fc8698146b7ddfc198
#
_cell.length_a   1.000
_cell.length_b   1.000
_cell.length_c   1.000
_cell.angle_alpha   90.00
_cell.angle_beta   90.00
_cell.angle_gamma   90.00
#
_symmetry.space_group_name_H-M   'P 1'
#
loop_
_entity.id
_entity.type
_entity.pdbx_description
1 polymer ?
#
loop_
_entity_poly.entity_id
_entity_poly.type
_entity_poly.pdbx_seq_one_letter_code
_entity_poly.pdbx_strand_id
1 'polypeptide(L)'
;MILYSGDLSPYSAKVRMQIYAMGVKDDFSFELPVVQFFSGKLKEVSPIGRIPILKTDEGLIPESEVIAEYIDELYPQQSLVGNTPMERANIRVLSRIADTYLMDNIFLALGQMRVPEPNQAIIDLLTAQVVRGVTALEEYLPADGYAAGGGGLTRADCSLVPALYMCDRTLPRLGISNPVLGLVKTEAYWGRIQQNEHAARVIAEMDRGLKARLDGSEQRMVAEAMKQAAAQSGS
;
A
#
# COMPACT_ATOMS: atom_id res chain seq x y z
N MET A 1 2.75 10.47 -16.93
CA MET A 1 2.81 9.02 -16.62
C MET A 1 1.47 8.53 -16.06
N ILE A 2 1.17 7.22 -16.16
CA ILE A 2 -0.08 6.66 -15.62
C ILE A 2 0.28 5.62 -14.54
N LEU A 3 -0.21 5.81 -13.32
CA LEU A 3 -0.11 4.82 -12.27
C LEU A 3 -1.40 3.98 -12.26
N TYR A 4 -1.32 2.71 -12.65
CA TYR A 4 -2.41 1.76 -12.46
C TYR A 4 -2.53 1.42 -10.97
N SER A 5 -3.62 1.87 -10.36
CA SER A 5 -3.78 1.97 -8.91
C SER A 5 -5.23 1.75 -8.50
N GLY A 6 -5.43 1.08 -7.39
CA GLY A 6 -6.74 0.96 -6.74
C GLY A 6 -6.73 1.63 -5.38
N ASP A 7 -7.85 2.26 -5.00
CA ASP A 7 -7.96 3.01 -3.74
C ASP A 7 -7.59 2.18 -2.51
N LEU A 8 -8.11 0.96 -2.39
CA LEU A 8 -7.87 0.08 -1.23
C LEU A 8 -6.56 -0.70 -1.32
N SER A 9 -5.79 -0.58 -2.42
CA SER A 9 -4.51 -1.27 -2.52
C SER A 9 -3.44 -0.57 -1.69
N PRO A 10 -2.89 -1.15 -0.61
CA PRO A 10 -1.88 -0.50 0.21
C PRO A 10 -0.56 -0.31 -0.55
N TYR A 11 -0.20 -1.22 -1.46
CA TYR A 11 0.96 -1.05 -2.33
C TYR A 11 0.80 0.11 -3.31
N SER A 12 -0.43 0.36 -3.80
CA SER A 12 -0.72 1.54 -4.61
C SER A 12 -0.73 2.81 -3.76
N ALA A 13 -1.29 2.75 -2.54
CA ALA A 13 -1.32 3.88 -1.60
C ALA A 13 0.09 4.35 -1.23
N LYS A 14 1.05 3.43 -1.04
CA LYS A 14 2.47 3.71 -0.84
C LYS A 14 3.02 4.62 -1.94
N VAL A 15 2.82 4.26 -3.20
CA VAL A 15 3.30 5.05 -4.35
C VAL A 15 2.55 6.38 -4.47
N ARG A 16 1.22 6.38 -4.27
CA ARG A 16 0.44 7.64 -4.29
C ARG A 16 0.92 8.61 -3.20
N MET A 17 1.17 8.11 -1.98
CA MET A 17 1.65 8.95 -0.88
C MET A 17 3.00 9.58 -1.21
N GLN A 18 3.92 8.82 -1.81
CA GLN A 18 5.21 9.35 -2.27
C GLN A 18 5.02 10.48 -3.30
N ILE A 19 4.20 10.24 -4.33
CA ILE A 19 3.88 11.23 -5.38
C ILE A 19 3.31 12.51 -4.76
N TYR A 20 2.43 12.40 -3.76
CA TYR A 20 1.88 13.55 -3.05
C TYR A 20 2.93 14.27 -2.21
N ALA A 21 3.73 13.53 -1.44
CA ALA A 21 4.75 14.09 -0.56
C ALA A 21 5.89 14.78 -1.33
N MET A 22 6.19 14.31 -2.53
CA MET A 22 7.15 14.94 -3.44
C MET A 22 6.58 16.14 -4.20
N GLY A 23 5.26 16.37 -4.17
CA GLY A 23 4.61 17.48 -4.87
C GLY A 23 4.55 17.33 -6.39
N VAL A 24 4.72 16.10 -6.91
CA VAL A 24 4.80 15.83 -8.36
C VAL A 24 3.50 15.22 -8.93
N LYS A 25 2.38 15.41 -8.23
CA LYS A 25 1.09 14.80 -8.60
C LYS A 25 0.62 15.13 -10.01
N ASP A 26 0.93 16.33 -10.50
CA ASP A 26 0.45 16.80 -11.81
C ASP A 26 1.09 16.05 -12.99
N ASP A 27 2.21 15.37 -12.78
CA ASP A 27 2.88 14.54 -13.78
C ASP A 27 2.28 13.14 -13.88
N PHE A 28 1.30 12.80 -13.02
CA PHE A 28 0.71 11.47 -12.91
C PHE A 28 -0.81 11.50 -13.02
N SER A 29 -1.39 10.61 -13.83
CA SER A 29 -2.77 10.18 -13.71
C SER A 29 -2.86 8.86 -12.92
N PHE A 30 -3.95 8.68 -12.19
CA PHE A 30 -4.23 7.43 -11.46
C PHE A 30 -5.43 6.75 -12.09
N GLU A 31 -5.25 5.50 -12.50
CA GLU A 31 -6.27 4.73 -13.20
C GLU A 31 -6.33 3.31 -12.62
N LEU A 32 -7.51 2.72 -12.62
CA LEU A 32 -7.67 1.29 -12.36
C LEU A 32 -8.10 0.61 -13.66
N PRO A 33 -7.31 -0.31 -14.23
CA PRO A 33 -7.73 -1.10 -15.39
C PRO A 33 -8.76 -2.15 -14.94
N VAL A 34 -10.00 -1.70 -14.69
CA VAL A 34 -11.07 -2.44 -14.00
C VAL A 34 -11.29 -3.82 -14.63
N VAL A 35 -11.44 -3.87 -15.95
CA VAL A 35 -11.73 -5.12 -16.67
C VAL A 35 -10.60 -6.12 -16.46
N GLN A 36 -9.35 -5.73 -16.74
CA GLN A 36 -8.18 -6.61 -16.61
C GLN A 36 -7.93 -7.03 -15.17
N PHE A 37 -8.10 -6.09 -14.22
CA PHE A 37 -7.87 -6.35 -12.80
C PHE A 37 -8.85 -7.37 -12.23
N PHE A 38 -10.16 -7.19 -12.49
CA PHE A 38 -11.19 -8.04 -11.89
C PHE A 38 -11.49 -9.31 -12.71
N SER A 39 -11.10 -9.39 -13.99
CA SER A 39 -11.19 -10.63 -14.77
C SER A 39 -10.00 -11.58 -14.60
N GLY A 40 -8.99 -11.18 -13.80
CA GLY A 40 -7.74 -11.95 -13.66
C GLY A 40 -6.79 -11.83 -14.85
N LYS A 41 -7.07 -10.92 -15.79
CA LYS A 41 -6.25 -10.70 -16.99
C LYS A 41 -5.18 -9.63 -16.83
N LEU A 42 -4.92 -9.16 -15.63
CA LEU A 42 -3.87 -8.16 -15.40
C LEU A 42 -2.48 -8.65 -15.80
N LYS A 43 -2.27 -9.98 -15.88
CA LYS A 43 -1.05 -10.59 -16.43
C LYS A 43 -0.82 -10.28 -17.91
N GLU A 44 -1.86 -9.91 -18.67
CA GLU A 44 -1.74 -9.43 -20.05
C GLU A 44 -1.13 -8.01 -20.11
N VAL A 45 -1.26 -7.24 -19.01
CA VAL A 45 -0.65 -5.91 -18.84
C VAL A 45 0.75 -6.01 -18.26
N SER A 46 0.94 -6.82 -17.22
CA SER A 46 2.25 -7.04 -16.58
C SER A 46 2.35 -8.48 -16.11
N PRO A 47 3.47 -9.20 -16.36
CA PRO A 47 3.62 -10.62 -16.02
C PRO A 47 3.36 -10.95 -14.55
N ILE A 48 3.61 -10.04 -13.62
CA ILE A 48 3.34 -10.19 -12.19
C ILE A 48 1.82 -10.19 -11.93
N GLY A 49 1.04 -9.41 -12.70
CA GLY A 49 -0.41 -9.39 -12.63
C GLY A 49 -0.95 -8.76 -11.34
N ARG A 50 -0.24 -7.77 -10.80
CA ARG A 50 -0.62 -7.02 -9.58
C ARG A 50 -0.49 -5.52 -9.79
N ILE A 51 -1.27 -4.74 -9.08
CA ILE A 51 -1.11 -3.28 -8.96
C ILE A 51 -0.30 -2.95 -7.69
N PRO A 52 0.45 -1.82 -7.70
CA PRO A 52 0.55 -0.81 -8.75
C PRO A 52 1.40 -1.25 -9.94
N ILE A 53 1.16 -0.62 -11.10
CA ILE A 53 2.02 -0.66 -12.28
C ILE A 53 2.18 0.77 -12.75
N LEU A 54 3.39 1.24 -12.97
CA LEU A 54 3.64 2.54 -13.57
C LEU A 54 3.83 2.39 -15.07
N LYS A 55 3.01 3.09 -15.85
CA LYS A 55 3.15 3.22 -17.29
C LYS A 55 3.88 4.51 -17.60
N THR A 56 5.02 4.38 -18.26
CA THR A 56 5.83 5.47 -18.82
C THR A 56 5.81 5.42 -20.34
N ASP A 57 6.47 6.38 -20.99
CA ASP A 57 6.65 6.36 -22.44
C ASP A 57 7.63 5.26 -22.90
N GLU A 58 8.50 4.78 -21.99
CA GLU A 58 9.49 3.73 -22.26
C GLU A 58 8.99 2.31 -21.95
N GLY A 59 7.91 2.16 -21.17
CA GLY A 59 7.36 0.85 -20.82
C GLY A 59 6.59 0.82 -19.51
N LEU A 60 6.43 -0.40 -18.99
CA LEU A 60 5.68 -0.68 -17.77
C LEU A 60 6.63 -1.11 -16.64
N ILE A 61 6.50 -0.50 -15.49
CA ILE A 61 7.29 -0.79 -14.29
C ILE A 61 6.33 -1.38 -13.24
N PRO A 62 6.39 -2.67 -12.94
CA PRO A 62 5.68 -3.28 -11.80
C PRO A 62 6.49 -3.12 -10.52
N GLU A 63 5.91 -3.60 -9.38
CA GLU A 63 6.48 -3.58 -8.03
C GLU A 63 6.53 -2.17 -7.41
N SER A 64 5.80 -2.02 -6.32
CA SER A 64 5.64 -0.71 -5.65
C SER A 64 6.97 -0.11 -5.18
N GLU A 65 7.91 -0.94 -4.72
CA GLU A 65 9.23 -0.46 -4.28
C GLU A 65 10.09 -0.03 -5.47
N VAL A 66 10.05 -0.77 -6.58
CA VAL A 66 10.76 -0.42 -7.82
C VAL A 66 10.21 0.87 -8.42
N ILE A 67 8.87 1.01 -8.44
CA ILE A 67 8.22 2.26 -8.87
C ILE A 67 8.65 3.44 -7.98
N ALA A 68 8.71 3.21 -6.67
CA ALA A 68 9.11 4.24 -5.72
C ALA A 68 10.57 4.67 -5.93
N GLU A 69 11.49 3.73 -6.19
CA GLU A 69 12.88 4.04 -6.53
C GLU A 69 12.99 4.80 -7.85
N TYR A 70 12.28 4.35 -8.88
CA TYR A 70 12.24 5.05 -10.17
C TYR A 70 11.76 6.52 -10.04
N ILE A 71 10.74 6.76 -9.22
CA ILE A 71 10.23 8.13 -8.97
C ILE A 71 11.27 8.97 -8.23
N ASP A 72 11.97 8.43 -7.24
CA ASP A 72 13.06 9.14 -6.54
C ASP A 72 14.22 9.51 -7.49
N GLU A 73 14.56 8.61 -8.43
CA GLU A 73 15.60 8.88 -9.44
C GLU A 73 15.14 9.91 -10.48
N LEU A 74 13.86 9.89 -10.85
CA LEU A 74 13.28 10.83 -11.81
C LEU A 74 13.17 12.25 -11.24
N TYR A 75 12.93 12.38 -9.92
CA TYR A 75 12.78 13.65 -9.20
C TYR A 75 13.78 13.77 -8.04
N PRO A 76 15.10 13.83 -8.34
CA PRO A 76 16.13 13.76 -7.28
C PRO A 76 16.10 14.94 -6.30
N GLN A 77 15.54 16.09 -6.67
CA GLN A 77 15.45 17.27 -5.81
C GLN A 77 14.33 17.14 -4.75
N GLN A 78 13.33 16.30 -5.01
CA GLN A 78 12.20 16.02 -4.13
C GLN A 78 12.30 14.64 -3.48
N SER A 79 13.41 13.91 -3.71
CA SER A 79 13.59 12.52 -3.26
C SER A 79 13.44 12.37 -1.74
N LEU A 80 12.79 11.27 -1.35
CA LEU A 80 12.48 10.93 0.04
C LEU A 80 13.40 9.84 0.63
N VAL A 81 14.58 9.61 0.04
CA VAL A 81 15.48 8.48 0.39
C VAL A 81 16.53 8.78 1.46
N GLY A 82 16.65 10.03 1.93
CA GLY A 82 17.69 10.43 2.88
C GLY A 82 19.04 10.78 2.21
N ASN A 83 19.90 11.46 2.96
CA ASN A 83 21.12 12.10 2.45
C ASN A 83 22.36 11.21 2.60
N THR A 84 22.42 10.39 3.64
CA THR A 84 23.57 9.53 3.94
C THR A 84 23.27 8.06 3.65
N PRO A 85 24.28 7.21 3.44
CA PRO A 85 24.08 5.78 3.27
C PRO A 85 23.32 5.12 4.44
N MET A 86 23.57 5.56 5.68
CA MET A 86 22.91 5.01 6.86
C MET A 86 21.44 5.43 6.94
N GLU A 87 21.11 6.69 6.64
CA GLU A 87 19.73 7.14 6.53
C GLU A 87 18.96 6.34 5.47
N ARG A 88 19.55 6.17 4.30
CA ARG A 88 18.96 5.35 3.22
C ARG A 88 18.75 3.90 3.66
N ALA A 89 19.71 3.31 4.39
CA ALA A 89 19.56 1.96 4.92
C ALA A 89 18.39 1.86 5.91
N ASN A 90 18.30 2.80 6.85
CA ASN A 90 17.22 2.83 7.84
C ASN A 90 15.84 2.99 7.18
N ILE A 91 15.70 3.91 6.22
CA ILE A 91 14.47 4.10 5.45
C ILE A 91 14.07 2.79 4.73
N ARG A 92 15.02 2.12 4.08
CA ARG A 92 14.78 0.86 3.39
C ARG A 92 14.39 -0.27 4.35
N VAL A 93 15.01 -0.35 5.55
CA VAL A 93 14.63 -1.35 6.57
C VAL A 93 13.17 -1.17 6.95
N LEU A 94 12.73 0.05 7.25
CA LEU A 94 11.34 0.35 7.61
C LEU A 94 10.37 0.04 6.46
N SER A 95 10.72 0.41 5.22
CA SER A 95 9.93 0.04 4.02
C SER A 95 9.85 -1.48 3.84
N ARG A 96 10.95 -2.21 4.07
CA ARG A 96 10.96 -3.68 4.00
C ARG A 96 10.15 -4.34 5.10
N ILE A 97 10.13 -3.78 6.31
CA ILE A 97 9.24 -4.24 7.38
C ILE A 97 7.77 -4.09 6.93
N ALA A 98 7.39 -2.93 6.41
CA ALA A 98 6.04 -2.70 5.90
C ALA A 98 5.64 -3.70 4.80
N ASP A 99 6.49 -3.89 3.79
CA ASP A 99 6.20 -4.77 2.65
C ASP A 99 6.18 -6.25 3.07
N THR A 100 7.30 -6.73 3.63
CA THR A 100 7.57 -8.17 3.78
C THR A 100 6.91 -8.77 5.03
N TYR A 101 6.89 -8.02 6.13
CA TYR A 101 6.34 -8.54 7.39
C TYR A 101 4.87 -8.18 7.60
N LEU A 102 4.44 -6.98 7.16
CA LEU A 102 3.06 -6.57 7.36
C LEU A 102 2.21 -6.90 6.12
N MET A 103 2.40 -6.17 5.01
CA MET A 103 1.46 -6.24 3.89
C MET A 103 1.40 -7.61 3.23
N ASP A 104 2.54 -8.25 2.94
CA ASP A 104 2.54 -9.57 2.30
C ASP A 104 1.81 -10.62 3.15
N ASN A 105 2.09 -10.65 4.47
CA ASN A 105 1.46 -11.62 5.36
C ASN A 105 -0.04 -11.33 5.58
N ILE A 106 -0.44 -10.05 5.67
CA ILE A 106 -1.85 -9.68 5.74
C ILE A 106 -2.59 -10.14 4.47
N PHE A 107 -2.02 -9.90 3.27
CA PHE A 107 -2.64 -10.35 2.03
C PHE A 107 -2.75 -11.86 1.90
N LEU A 108 -1.74 -12.60 2.33
CA LEU A 108 -1.78 -14.07 2.34
C LEU A 108 -2.82 -14.59 3.34
N ALA A 109 -2.91 -13.99 4.53
CA ALA A 109 -3.95 -14.32 5.51
C ALA A 109 -5.36 -14.03 4.97
N LEU A 110 -5.56 -12.86 4.35
CA LEU A 110 -6.81 -12.52 3.65
C LEU A 110 -7.16 -13.53 2.55
N GLY A 111 -6.17 -14.03 1.82
CA GLY A 111 -6.34 -15.09 0.83
C GLY A 111 -6.85 -16.37 1.45
N GLN A 112 -6.25 -16.80 2.56
CA GLN A 112 -6.67 -17.99 3.30
C GLN A 112 -8.09 -17.88 3.88
N MET A 113 -8.49 -16.70 4.32
CA MET A 113 -9.83 -16.48 4.88
C MET A 113 -10.95 -16.48 3.82
N ARG A 114 -10.62 -16.44 2.53
CA ARG A 114 -11.58 -16.43 1.40
C ARG A 114 -11.82 -17.80 0.77
N VAL A 115 -11.03 -18.81 1.14
CA VAL A 115 -11.24 -20.16 0.64
C VAL A 115 -12.38 -20.83 1.43
N PRO A 116 -13.09 -21.83 0.84
CA PRO A 116 -14.20 -22.51 1.53
C PRO A 116 -13.81 -23.16 2.87
N GLU A 117 -12.58 -23.64 2.96
CA GLU A 117 -12.01 -24.27 4.15
C GLU A 117 -10.70 -23.57 4.55
N PRO A 118 -10.78 -22.48 5.34
CA PRO A 118 -9.59 -21.74 5.80
C PRO A 118 -8.70 -22.62 6.66
N ASN A 119 -7.39 -22.59 6.41
CA ASN A 119 -6.42 -23.28 7.26
C ASN A 119 -5.96 -22.35 8.39
N GLN A 120 -6.45 -22.62 9.61
CA GLN A 120 -6.16 -21.77 10.78
C GLN A 120 -4.67 -21.75 11.11
N ALA A 121 -3.93 -22.85 10.97
CA ALA A 121 -2.49 -22.88 11.25
C ALA A 121 -1.70 -21.97 10.30
N ILE A 122 -2.13 -21.84 9.04
CA ILE A 122 -1.53 -20.87 8.09
C ILE A 122 -1.86 -19.44 8.51
N ILE A 123 -3.12 -19.17 8.88
CA ILE A 123 -3.54 -17.83 9.34
C ILE A 123 -2.74 -17.42 10.57
N ASP A 124 -2.59 -18.32 11.54
CA ASP A 124 -1.83 -18.09 12.78
C ASP A 124 -0.35 -17.81 12.49
N LEU A 125 0.28 -18.58 11.57
CA LEU A 125 1.65 -18.38 11.15
C LEU A 125 1.85 -16.98 10.51
N LEU A 126 0.96 -16.60 9.60
CA LEU A 126 1.02 -15.31 8.91
C LEU A 126 0.77 -14.15 9.88
N THR A 127 -0.18 -14.30 10.80
CA THR A 127 -0.45 -13.31 11.85
C THR A 127 0.76 -13.15 12.77
N ALA A 128 1.45 -14.24 13.12
CA ALA A 128 2.68 -14.19 13.89
C ALA A 128 3.81 -13.41 13.18
N GLN A 129 3.89 -13.48 11.84
CA GLN A 129 4.85 -12.65 11.07
C GLN A 129 4.47 -11.16 11.13
N VAL A 130 3.17 -10.83 11.09
CA VAL A 130 2.71 -9.44 11.26
C VAL A 130 3.09 -8.93 12.65
N VAL A 131 2.84 -9.71 13.71
CA VAL A 131 3.24 -9.37 15.09
C VAL A 131 4.75 -9.14 15.19
N ARG A 132 5.56 -10.02 14.57
CA ARG A 132 7.02 -9.83 14.48
C ARG A 132 7.38 -8.48 13.83
N GLY A 133 6.71 -8.13 12.73
CA GLY A 133 6.94 -6.87 12.01
C GLY A 133 6.63 -5.65 12.87
N VAL A 134 5.47 -5.60 13.53
CA VAL A 134 5.11 -4.46 14.39
C VAL A 134 5.96 -4.38 15.65
N THR A 135 6.40 -5.52 16.22
CA THR A 135 7.35 -5.54 17.33
C THR A 135 8.72 -4.97 16.90
N ALA A 136 9.16 -5.29 15.68
CA ALA A 136 10.38 -4.69 15.13
C ALA A 136 10.22 -3.17 14.93
N LEU A 137 9.05 -2.71 14.46
CA LEU A 137 8.77 -1.27 14.33
C LEU A 137 8.87 -0.55 15.68
N GLU A 138 8.41 -1.15 16.78
CA GLU A 138 8.52 -0.58 18.13
C GLU A 138 9.99 -0.26 18.52
N GLU A 139 10.94 -1.07 18.04
CA GLU A 139 12.38 -0.84 18.28
C GLU A 139 12.95 0.24 17.34
N TYR A 140 12.56 0.23 16.06
CA TYR A 140 13.12 1.13 15.05
C TYR A 140 12.53 2.53 15.06
N LEU A 141 11.24 2.68 15.41
CA LEU A 141 10.57 3.97 15.40
C LEU A 141 11.11 4.90 16.49
N PRO A 142 11.32 6.19 16.19
CA PRO A 142 11.64 7.18 17.20
C PRO A 142 10.42 7.47 18.10
N ALA A 143 10.66 8.04 19.27
CA ALA A 143 9.59 8.43 20.19
C ALA A 143 8.68 9.53 19.62
N ASP A 144 9.22 10.38 18.73
CA ASP A 144 8.52 11.49 18.09
C ASP A 144 8.94 11.64 16.61
N GLY A 145 8.29 12.55 15.89
CA GLY A 145 8.60 12.86 14.49
C GLY A 145 8.15 11.79 13.49
N TYR A 146 8.87 11.70 12.37
CA TYR A 146 8.61 10.77 11.27
C TYR A 146 9.33 9.43 11.45
N ALA A 147 8.96 8.42 10.66
CA ALA A 147 9.40 7.04 10.84
C ALA A 147 10.93 6.85 10.88
N ALA A 148 11.66 7.53 10.00
CA ALA A 148 13.12 7.45 9.95
C ALA A 148 13.83 8.51 10.82
N GLY A 149 13.09 9.22 11.66
CA GLY A 149 13.56 10.41 12.36
C GLY A 149 13.65 11.62 11.44
N GLY A 150 14.21 12.73 11.96
CA GLY A 150 14.36 13.95 11.17
C GLY A 150 13.08 14.77 11.02
N GLY A 151 13.17 15.86 10.24
CA GLY A 151 12.14 16.90 10.17
C GLY A 151 11.12 16.74 9.04
N GLY A 152 11.15 15.65 8.29
CA GLY A 152 10.27 15.46 7.13
C GLY A 152 9.90 14.01 6.82
N LEU A 153 8.90 13.85 5.97
CA LEU A 153 8.49 12.56 5.43
C LEU A 153 9.62 11.89 4.64
N THR A 154 9.66 10.57 4.74
CA THR A 154 10.54 9.72 3.96
C THR A 154 9.73 8.60 3.29
N ARG A 155 10.36 7.82 2.40
CA ARG A 155 9.74 6.61 1.84
C ARG A 155 9.31 5.61 2.91
N ALA A 156 9.95 5.60 4.08
CA ALA A 156 9.52 4.78 5.21
C ALA A 156 8.09 5.11 5.62
N ASP A 157 7.76 6.39 5.75
CA ASP A 157 6.40 6.84 6.09
C ASP A 157 5.41 6.45 5.00
N CYS A 158 5.78 6.62 3.72
CA CYS A 158 4.94 6.23 2.59
C CYS A 158 4.61 4.74 2.58
N SER A 159 5.51 3.89 3.06
CA SER A 159 5.30 2.44 3.17
C SER A 159 4.53 2.05 4.43
N LEU A 160 4.84 2.68 5.57
CA LEU A 160 4.24 2.34 6.86
C LEU A 160 2.78 2.80 6.98
N VAL A 161 2.41 3.95 6.44
CA VAL A 161 1.03 4.46 6.53
C VAL A 161 0.01 3.45 6.00
N PRO A 162 0.09 2.95 4.76
CA PRO A 162 -0.87 1.96 4.28
C PRO A 162 -0.74 0.60 4.98
N ALA A 163 0.46 0.21 5.44
CA ALA A 163 0.66 -1.03 6.18
C ALA A 163 -0.02 -0.99 7.56
N LEU A 164 0.16 0.11 8.30
CA LEU A 164 -0.51 0.31 9.60
C LEU A 164 -2.02 0.51 9.45
N TYR A 165 -2.47 1.13 8.36
CA TYR A 165 -3.90 1.17 8.00
C TYR A 165 -4.47 -0.25 7.90
N MET A 166 -3.76 -1.18 7.26
CA MET A 166 -4.23 -2.57 7.16
C MET A 166 -4.27 -3.24 8.53
N CYS A 167 -3.29 -3.01 9.40
CA CYS A 167 -3.30 -3.51 10.78
C CYS A 167 -4.48 -2.96 11.59
N ASP A 168 -4.75 -1.66 11.47
CA ASP A 168 -5.76 -0.96 12.26
C ASP A 168 -7.20 -1.16 11.74
N ARG A 169 -7.38 -1.08 10.42
CA ARG A 169 -8.73 -1.08 9.81
C ARG A 169 -9.16 -2.41 9.22
N THR A 170 -8.22 -3.24 8.79
CA THR A 170 -8.55 -4.48 8.06
C THR A 170 -8.51 -5.71 8.95
N LEU A 171 -7.44 -5.93 9.71
CA LEU A 171 -7.31 -7.12 10.55
C LEU A 171 -8.44 -7.27 11.57
N PRO A 172 -8.89 -6.22 12.29
CA PRO A 172 -10.00 -6.38 13.25
C PRO A 172 -11.31 -6.82 12.61
N ARG A 173 -11.58 -6.44 11.36
CA ARG A 173 -12.77 -6.89 10.61
C ARG A 173 -12.73 -8.37 10.24
N LEU A 174 -11.56 -8.98 10.34
CA LEU A 174 -11.33 -10.41 10.11
C LEU A 174 -11.26 -11.21 11.41
N GLY A 175 -11.55 -10.57 12.55
CA GLY A 175 -11.46 -11.21 13.87
C GLY A 175 -10.03 -11.31 14.41
N ILE A 176 -9.05 -10.68 13.78
CA ILE A 176 -7.66 -10.64 14.23
C ILE A 176 -7.45 -9.33 14.99
N SER A 177 -6.97 -9.41 16.24
CA SER A 177 -6.70 -8.22 17.05
C SER A 177 -5.70 -7.30 16.34
N ASN A 178 -5.91 -5.97 16.46
CA ASN A 178 -4.94 -5.00 15.94
C ASN A 178 -3.58 -5.19 16.65
N PRO A 179 -2.53 -5.61 15.93
CA PRO A 179 -1.24 -5.95 16.54
C PRO A 179 -0.43 -4.71 16.96
N VAL A 180 -0.90 -3.51 16.64
CA VAL A 180 -0.26 -2.23 17.02
C VAL A 180 -0.59 -1.86 18.47
N LEU A 181 -1.74 -2.32 18.98
CA LEU A 181 -2.21 -1.95 20.33
C LEU A 181 -1.24 -2.38 21.43
N GLY A 182 -0.89 -1.45 22.29
CA GLY A 182 0.05 -1.62 23.40
C GLY A 182 1.52 -1.39 23.04
N LEU A 183 1.85 -1.10 21.79
CA LEU A 183 3.19 -0.72 21.34
C LEU A 183 3.33 0.81 21.35
N VAL A 184 4.00 1.33 22.38
CA VAL A 184 3.98 2.77 22.74
C VAL A 184 4.43 3.68 21.60
N LYS A 185 5.57 3.38 20.95
CA LYS A 185 6.11 4.21 19.87
C LYS A 185 5.31 4.05 18.59
N THR A 186 4.89 2.81 18.28
CA THR A 186 4.15 2.49 17.06
C THR A 186 2.74 3.09 17.11
N GLU A 187 2.03 3.01 18.24
CA GLU A 187 0.73 3.68 18.43
C GLU A 187 0.88 5.20 18.35
N ALA A 188 1.87 5.77 19.02
CA ALA A 188 2.12 7.20 18.99
C ALA A 188 2.48 7.68 17.57
N TYR A 189 3.32 6.95 16.84
CA TYR A 189 3.62 7.23 15.44
C TYR A 189 2.35 7.17 14.58
N TRP A 190 1.55 6.09 14.69
CA TRP A 190 0.32 5.95 13.93
C TRP A 190 -0.66 7.12 14.20
N GLY A 191 -0.81 7.51 15.45
CA GLY A 191 -1.63 8.67 15.83
C GLY A 191 -1.16 9.99 15.22
N ARG A 192 0.16 10.22 15.22
CA ARG A 192 0.76 11.46 14.67
C ARG A 192 0.69 11.52 13.15
N ILE A 193 1.08 10.43 12.47
CA ILE A 193 1.22 10.44 11.01
C ILE A 193 -0.12 10.65 10.30
N GLN A 194 -1.23 10.25 10.90
CA GLN A 194 -2.59 10.50 10.38
C GLN A 194 -2.93 12.01 10.29
N GLN A 195 -2.21 12.88 11.01
CA GLN A 195 -2.39 14.33 10.93
C GLN A 195 -1.60 14.98 9.78
N ASN A 196 -0.69 14.23 9.16
CA ASN A 196 0.01 14.71 7.97
C ASN A 196 -0.94 14.69 6.77
N GLU A 197 -0.96 15.78 5.99
CA GLU A 197 -1.89 15.97 4.87
C GLU A 197 -1.81 14.86 3.80
N HIS A 198 -0.60 14.38 3.47
CA HIS A 198 -0.39 13.34 2.47
C HIS A 198 -0.83 11.97 2.99
N ALA A 199 -0.54 11.67 4.27
CA ALA A 199 -1.01 10.47 4.93
C ALA A 199 -2.54 10.47 5.07
N ALA A 200 -3.13 11.58 5.55
CA ALA A 200 -4.58 11.73 5.66
C ALA A 200 -5.28 11.52 4.31
N ARG A 201 -4.70 12.05 3.24
CA ARG A 201 -5.23 11.89 1.89
C ARG A 201 -5.28 10.43 1.45
N VAL A 202 -4.18 9.68 1.57
CA VAL A 202 -4.18 8.26 1.16
C VAL A 202 -5.03 7.39 2.08
N ILE A 203 -5.12 7.71 3.38
CA ILE A 203 -6.02 7.05 4.31
C ILE A 203 -7.49 7.26 3.88
N ALA A 204 -7.88 8.49 3.52
CA ALA A 204 -9.22 8.77 3.02
C ALA A 204 -9.52 8.04 1.69
N GLU A 205 -8.55 7.90 0.81
CA GLU A 205 -8.66 7.10 -0.42
C GLU A 205 -8.86 5.62 -0.09
N MET A 206 -8.08 5.06 0.84
CA MET A 206 -8.24 3.68 1.30
C MET A 206 -9.59 3.45 1.99
N ASP A 207 -10.05 4.38 2.83
CA ASP A 207 -11.38 4.33 3.47
C ASP A 207 -12.50 4.33 2.42
N ARG A 208 -12.39 5.14 1.36
CA ARG A 208 -13.33 5.15 0.22
C ARG A 208 -13.36 3.78 -0.47
N GLY A 209 -12.21 3.18 -0.75
CA GLY A 209 -12.11 1.86 -1.34
C GLY A 209 -12.65 0.75 -0.43
N LEU A 210 -12.38 0.83 0.89
CA LEU A 210 -12.92 -0.11 1.87
C LEU A 210 -14.44 -0.01 1.96
N LYS A 211 -14.98 1.21 2.01
CA LYS A 211 -16.43 1.45 1.98
C LYS A 211 -17.07 0.87 0.73
N ALA A 212 -16.48 1.12 -0.45
CA ALA A 212 -17.00 0.62 -1.72
C ALA A 212 -17.06 -0.92 -1.77
N ARG A 213 -16.10 -1.59 -1.14
CA ARG A 213 -16.09 -3.06 -0.99
C ARG A 213 -17.17 -3.55 -0.04
N LEU A 214 -17.41 -2.86 1.06
CA LEU A 214 -18.36 -3.26 2.09
C LEU A 214 -19.82 -3.00 1.69
N ASP A 215 -20.10 -1.90 0.97
CA ASP A 215 -21.46 -1.52 0.55
C ASP A 215 -21.86 -2.07 -0.83
N GLY A 216 -20.97 -2.86 -1.48
CA GLY A 216 -21.19 -3.48 -2.77
C GLY A 216 -21.10 -2.52 -3.98
N SER A 217 -20.71 -1.25 -3.79
CA SER A 217 -20.54 -0.31 -4.92
C SER A 217 -19.37 -0.69 -5.83
N GLU A 218 -18.31 -1.30 -5.29
CA GLU A 218 -17.21 -1.87 -6.09
C GLU A 218 -17.74 -2.95 -7.06
N GLN A 219 -18.58 -3.88 -6.58
CA GLN A 219 -19.15 -4.94 -7.41
C GLN A 219 -20.06 -4.39 -8.52
N ARG A 220 -20.87 -3.36 -8.22
CA ARG A 220 -21.71 -2.68 -9.23
C ARG A 220 -20.86 -1.99 -10.30
N MET A 221 -19.81 -1.28 -9.91
CA MET A 221 -18.88 -0.64 -10.82
C MET A 221 -18.20 -1.67 -11.75
N VAL A 222 -17.74 -2.79 -11.19
CA VAL A 222 -17.11 -3.88 -11.94
C VAL A 222 -18.09 -4.49 -12.94
N ALA A 223 -19.32 -4.80 -12.53
CA ALA A 223 -20.35 -5.37 -13.40
C ALA A 223 -20.67 -4.44 -14.58
N GLU A 224 -20.77 -3.14 -14.34
CA GLU A 224 -21.00 -2.16 -15.40
C GLU A 224 -19.82 -2.07 -16.38
N ALA A 225 -18.57 -2.03 -15.88
CA ALA A 225 -17.38 -2.01 -16.73
C ALA A 225 -17.27 -3.28 -17.60
N MET A 226 -17.57 -4.46 -17.03
CA MET A 226 -17.58 -5.73 -17.78
C MET A 226 -18.65 -5.75 -18.87
N LYS A 227 -19.84 -5.21 -18.58
CA LYS A 227 -20.93 -5.11 -19.57
C LYS A 227 -20.55 -4.19 -20.72
N GLN A 228 -19.96 -3.03 -20.44
CA GLN A 228 -19.50 -2.08 -21.47
C GLN A 228 -18.40 -2.69 -22.35
N ALA A 229 -17.43 -3.39 -21.75
CA ALA A 229 -16.37 -4.07 -22.48
C ALA A 229 -16.91 -5.18 -23.42
N ALA A 230 -17.89 -5.96 -22.95
CA ALA A 230 -18.52 -6.99 -23.77
C ALA A 230 -19.29 -6.39 -24.97
N ALA A 231 -19.96 -5.25 -24.79
CA ALA A 231 -20.66 -4.57 -25.87
C ALA A 231 -19.69 -4.03 -26.95
N GLN A 232 -18.49 -3.58 -26.57
CA GLN A 232 -17.46 -3.09 -27.48
C GLN A 232 -16.75 -4.22 -28.26
N SER A 233 -16.67 -5.42 -27.69
CA SER A 233 -16.03 -6.58 -28.34
C SER A 233 -16.95 -7.36 -29.30
N GLY A 234 -18.27 -7.09 -29.28
CA GLY A 234 -19.28 -7.73 -30.12
C GLY A 234 -19.71 -6.91 -31.34
N SER A 235 -19.11 -5.74 -31.53
CA SER A 235 -19.28 -4.86 -32.69
C SER A 235 -18.06 -4.93 -33.62
#